data_eb7166ba8b32fd607ae55a2147d52f1e
#
_entry.id   eb7166ba8b32fd607ae55a2147d52f1e
#
_cell.length_a   1.000
_cell.length_b   1.000
_cell.length_c   1.000
_cell.angle_alpha   90.00
_cell.angle_beta   90.00
_cell.angle_gamma   90.00
#
_symmetry.space_group_name_H-M   'P 1'
#
loop_
_entity.id
_entity.type
_entity.pdbx_description
1 polymer ?
#
loop_
_entity_poly.entity_id
_entity_poly.type
_entity_poly.pdbx_seq_one_letter_code
_entity_poly.pdbx_strand_id
1 'polypeptide(L)'
;SVPAEVSAYPVFVKPDDGQGGRGAQIIKSPTDFCGVAELSRMVICEYLPGEEYTVDCFTRGDGKLLFCNPRIRARIMNGITARGQNVPCTEEFLTIVRDLNNEIKFHGYWFVQLKRDTLGALKLMEICTRFAGSFGISQALGVNLPLMALCDFAGLPCEAIANRYKVICDKTYIDRYFLDIPYDHVYIDYDDTVTAENGTRVNAYILAFLYQCRAKDIRVTLLTRHTDTYQEPLADSMQRLSLCPTLFQEIVELTWRETKTEHIAASEGSIFIDNSFSERKAIAENCHIPVFDVDNIDCLFDWREP
;
A
#
# COMPACT_ATOMS: atom_id res chain seq x y z
N SER A 1 15.86 25.82 34.17
CA SER A 1 16.23 27.05 33.46
C SER A 1 15.99 26.89 31.96
N VAL A 2 15.48 27.91 31.29
CA VAL A 2 15.30 27.92 29.84
C VAL A 2 16.66 27.71 29.18
N PRO A 3 16.79 26.78 28.20
CA PRO A 3 18.05 26.62 27.48
C PRO A 3 18.43 27.93 26.76
N ALA A 4 19.67 28.35 26.90
CA ALA A 4 20.18 29.62 26.34
C ALA A 4 20.14 29.68 24.78
N GLU A 5 19.90 28.55 24.14
CA GLU A 5 19.92 28.41 22.68
C GLU A 5 18.56 28.65 22.00
N VAL A 6 17.46 28.76 22.76
CA VAL A 6 16.11 28.97 22.18
C VAL A 6 15.94 30.45 21.86
N SER A 7 16.09 30.81 20.60
CA SER A 7 15.99 32.18 20.10
C SER A 7 14.61 32.57 19.56
N ALA A 8 13.74 31.58 19.25
CA ALA A 8 12.43 31.82 18.67
C ALA A 8 11.38 30.81 19.20
N TYR A 9 10.14 31.24 19.30
CA TYR A 9 8.97 30.45 19.74
C TYR A 9 7.87 30.49 18.67
N PRO A 10 7.00 29.45 18.62
CA PRO A 10 6.99 28.24 19.44
C PRO A 10 8.12 27.26 19.07
N VAL A 11 8.53 26.41 20.03
CA VAL A 11 9.38 25.24 19.79
C VAL A 11 8.65 23.97 20.19
N PHE A 12 9.12 22.84 19.67
CA PHE A 12 8.60 21.50 20.00
C PHE A 12 9.61 20.77 20.87
N VAL A 13 9.15 20.23 22.00
CA VAL A 13 9.99 19.51 22.96
C VAL A 13 9.50 18.08 23.07
N LYS A 14 10.40 17.12 22.96
CA LYS A 14 10.10 15.69 23.06
C LYS A 14 11.19 14.96 23.85
N PRO A 15 10.86 13.83 24.54
CA PRO A 15 11.88 12.98 25.13
C PRO A 15 12.88 12.47 24.12
N ASP A 16 14.13 12.31 24.50
CA ASP A 16 15.21 11.78 23.66
C ASP A 16 15.06 10.27 23.38
N ASP A 17 14.37 9.54 24.29
CA ASP A 17 14.10 8.10 24.22
C ASP A 17 12.60 7.77 24.06
N GLY A 18 11.77 8.75 23.73
CA GLY A 18 10.32 8.61 23.64
C GLY A 18 9.82 7.95 22.35
N GLN A 19 8.59 7.39 22.42
CA GLN A 19 7.88 6.90 21.24
C GLN A 19 6.40 7.29 21.27
N GLY A 20 5.77 7.35 20.08
CA GLY A 20 4.33 7.60 19.94
C GLY A 20 3.87 8.96 20.44
N GLY A 21 4.76 9.96 20.46
CA GLY A 21 4.45 11.33 20.89
C GLY A 21 4.23 11.49 22.41
N ARG A 22 4.51 10.48 23.21
CA ARG A 22 4.38 10.56 24.68
C ARG A 22 5.38 11.57 25.23
N GLY A 23 4.91 12.48 26.12
CA GLY A 23 5.75 13.48 26.73
C GLY A 23 6.15 14.65 25.80
N ALA A 24 5.74 14.60 24.53
CA ALA A 24 6.00 15.70 23.60
C ALA A 24 5.02 16.85 23.81
N GLN A 25 5.51 18.08 23.74
CA GLN A 25 4.70 19.28 23.95
C GLN A 25 5.20 20.47 23.16
N ILE A 26 4.30 21.41 22.91
CA ILE A 26 4.61 22.69 22.26
C ILE A 26 4.89 23.73 23.34
N ILE A 27 6.04 24.35 23.28
CA ILE A 27 6.48 25.44 24.19
C ILE A 27 6.29 26.75 23.44
N LYS A 28 5.37 27.58 23.90
CA LYS A 28 5.00 28.84 23.25
C LYS A 28 5.75 30.02 23.82
N SER A 29 6.28 29.90 25.04
CA SER A 29 6.99 30.94 25.75
C SER A 29 8.07 30.37 26.68
N PRO A 30 9.04 31.18 27.13
CA PRO A 30 10.04 30.75 28.10
C PRO A 30 9.45 30.17 29.39
N THR A 31 8.31 30.68 29.85
CA THR A 31 7.65 30.26 31.08
C THR A 31 7.11 28.83 30.99
N ASP A 32 6.75 28.34 29.79
CA ASP A 32 6.19 27.00 29.59
C ASP A 32 7.22 25.90 29.90
N PHE A 33 8.51 26.22 29.85
CA PHE A 33 9.56 25.27 30.26
C PHE A 33 9.51 24.86 31.74
N CYS A 34 8.87 25.66 32.59
CA CYS A 34 8.69 25.34 34.00
C CYS A 34 7.85 24.06 34.21
N GLY A 35 6.99 23.70 33.24
CA GLY A 35 6.17 22.50 33.26
C GLY A 35 6.83 21.27 32.65
N VAL A 36 8.03 21.40 32.06
CA VAL A 36 8.74 20.29 31.43
C VAL A 36 9.53 19.50 32.47
N ALA A 37 9.11 18.26 32.70
CA ALA A 37 9.87 17.35 33.57
C ALA A 37 11.17 16.93 32.88
N GLU A 38 12.25 16.81 33.66
CA GLU A 38 13.55 16.28 33.20
C GLU A 38 14.06 16.89 31.88
N LEU A 39 14.12 18.23 31.80
CA LEU A 39 14.53 18.95 30.59
C LEU A 39 15.85 18.47 29.99
N SER A 40 16.76 17.94 30.80
CA SER A 40 18.04 17.36 30.35
C SER A 40 17.91 16.10 29.48
N ARG A 41 16.72 15.46 29.51
CA ARG A 41 16.37 14.29 28.68
C ARG A 41 15.41 14.65 27.55
N MET A 42 15.32 15.91 27.22
CA MET A 42 14.45 16.40 26.16
C MET A 42 15.25 16.94 24.99
N VAL A 43 14.76 16.66 23.79
CA VAL A 43 15.24 17.27 22.55
C VAL A 43 14.33 18.45 22.22
N ILE A 44 14.93 19.62 21.99
CA ILE A 44 14.21 20.81 21.54
C ILE A 44 14.35 20.90 20.03
N CYS A 45 13.20 20.95 19.34
CA CYS A 45 13.13 20.96 17.89
C CYS A 45 12.39 22.21 17.41
N GLU A 46 12.57 22.55 16.14
CA GLU A 46 11.72 23.49 15.42
C GLU A 46 10.25 23.04 15.52
N TYR A 47 9.34 23.99 15.74
CA TYR A 47 7.90 23.72 15.67
C TYR A 47 7.44 23.70 14.21
N LEU A 48 6.87 22.59 13.78
CA LEU A 48 6.37 22.38 12.43
C LEU A 48 4.82 22.37 12.47
N PRO A 49 4.14 23.44 12.00
CA PRO A 49 2.68 23.53 12.08
C PRO A 49 1.93 22.85 10.94
N GLY A 50 2.61 22.53 9.85
CA GLY A 50 1.97 22.09 8.60
C GLY A 50 1.58 20.62 8.56
N GLU A 51 1.24 20.16 7.37
CA GLU A 51 0.85 18.78 7.12
C GLU A 51 1.98 17.79 7.40
N GLU A 52 1.60 16.64 7.92
CA GLU A 52 2.53 15.58 8.30
C GLU A 52 2.38 14.37 7.38
N TYR A 53 3.51 13.85 6.93
CA TYR A 53 3.59 12.76 5.98
C TYR A 53 4.42 11.60 6.54
N THR A 54 4.07 10.39 6.11
CA THR A 54 4.95 9.22 6.17
C THR A 54 5.22 8.78 4.74
N VAL A 55 6.49 8.59 4.39
CA VAL A 55 6.89 8.13 3.07
C VAL A 55 7.42 6.71 3.20
N ASP A 56 6.69 5.72 2.66
CA ASP A 56 7.16 4.34 2.57
C ASP A 56 8.20 4.23 1.47
N CYS A 57 9.32 3.60 1.77
CA CYS A 57 10.43 3.42 0.87
C CYS A 57 10.89 1.96 0.85
N PHE A 58 11.38 1.51 -0.30
CA PHE A 58 12.05 0.23 -0.41
C PHE A 58 13.34 0.39 -1.23
N THR A 59 14.46 0.00 -0.63
CA THR A 59 15.76 0.02 -1.28
C THR A 59 16.27 -1.41 -1.42
N ARG A 60 16.59 -1.82 -2.65
CA ARG A 60 17.15 -3.15 -2.95
C ARG A 60 18.59 -3.25 -2.43
N GLY A 61 19.09 -4.46 -2.20
CA GLY A 61 20.42 -4.72 -1.68
C GLY A 61 21.57 -4.11 -2.46
N ASP A 62 21.37 -3.75 -3.72
CA ASP A 62 22.34 -2.99 -4.54
C ASP A 62 22.30 -1.47 -4.34
N GLY A 63 21.46 -0.98 -3.42
CA GLY A 63 21.28 0.44 -3.12
C GLY A 63 20.24 1.15 -4.00
N LYS A 64 19.60 0.46 -4.95
CA LYS A 64 18.58 1.06 -5.83
C LYS A 64 17.27 1.27 -5.08
N LEU A 65 16.78 2.51 -5.04
CA LEU A 65 15.45 2.83 -4.56
C LEU A 65 14.41 2.29 -5.56
N LEU A 66 13.63 1.29 -5.16
CA LEU A 66 12.59 0.65 -6.00
C LEU A 66 11.20 1.24 -5.78
N PHE A 67 10.93 1.79 -4.58
CA PHE A 67 9.61 2.26 -4.21
C PHE A 67 9.68 3.49 -3.32
N CYS A 68 8.76 4.43 -3.55
CA CYS A 68 8.58 5.64 -2.76
C CYS A 68 7.10 6.02 -2.80
N ASN A 69 6.41 5.97 -1.66
CA ASN A 69 4.99 6.30 -1.56
C ASN A 69 4.72 7.26 -0.39
N PRO A 70 4.59 8.58 -0.66
CA PRO A 70 4.19 9.55 0.35
C PRO A 70 2.72 9.38 0.73
N ARG A 71 2.44 9.47 2.03
CA ARG A 71 1.11 9.37 2.62
C ARG A 71 0.90 10.49 3.62
N ILE A 72 -0.17 11.27 3.48
CA ILE A 72 -0.57 12.25 4.49
C ILE A 72 -1.16 11.54 5.71
N ARG A 73 -0.83 12.02 6.89
CA ARG A 73 -1.40 11.59 8.17
C ARG A 73 -2.60 12.49 8.50
N ALA A 74 -3.72 12.23 7.80
CA ALA A 74 -4.91 13.10 7.85
C ALA A 74 -5.58 13.15 9.22
N ARG A 75 -5.50 12.09 10.02
CA ARG A 75 -5.92 12.07 11.41
C ARG A 75 -4.94 11.25 12.24
N ILE A 76 -4.49 11.82 13.34
CA ILE A 76 -3.55 11.19 14.28
C ILE A 76 -4.26 11.00 15.62
N MET A 77 -4.13 9.83 16.23
CA MET A 77 -4.58 9.52 17.59
C MET A 77 -3.42 8.90 18.37
N ASN A 78 -3.08 9.50 19.50
CA ASN A 78 -1.98 9.03 20.35
C ASN A 78 -0.65 8.80 19.59
N GLY A 79 -0.30 9.73 18.67
CA GLY A 79 0.91 9.64 17.85
C GLY A 79 0.83 8.63 16.69
N ILE A 80 -0.28 7.88 16.55
CA ILE A 80 -0.49 6.88 15.51
C ILE A 80 -1.44 7.44 14.43
N THR A 81 -1.16 7.15 13.17
CA THR A 81 -2.07 7.51 12.06
C THR A 81 -3.36 6.72 12.19
N ALA A 82 -4.47 7.42 12.44
CA ALA A 82 -5.83 6.84 12.48
C ALA A 82 -6.53 6.94 11.11
N ARG A 83 -6.21 7.99 10.32
CA ARG A 83 -6.62 8.10 8.91
C ARG A 83 -5.43 8.56 8.09
N GLY A 84 -5.12 7.81 7.05
CA GLY A 84 -4.07 8.12 6.08
C GLY A 84 -4.58 8.12 4.65
N GLN A 85 -3.81 8.74 3.76
CA GLN A 85 -4.11 8.79 2.34
C GLN A 85 -2.80 8.91 1.57
N ASN A 86 -2.62 8.14 0.46
CA ASN A 86 -1.49 8.38 -0.44
C ASN A 86 -1.64 9.74 -1.14
N VAL A 87 -0.51 10.36 -1.42
CA VAL A 87 -0.43 11.60 -2.19
C VAL A 87 0.56 11.43 -3.33
N PRO A 88 0.49 12.24 -4.39
CA PRO A 88 1.45 12.18 -5.48
C PRO A 88 2.90 12.26 -4.98
N CYS A 89 3.75 11.36 -5.45
CA CYS A 89 5.17 11.37 -5.17
C CYS A 89 5.85 12.43 -6.05
N THR A 90 5.92 13.65 -5.54
CA THR A 90 6.56 14.79 -6.25
C THR A 90 8.08 14.72 -6.14
N GLU A 91 8.79 15.50 -6.98
CA GLU A 91 10.25 15.60 -6.89
C GLU A 91 10.73 16.12 -5.52
N GLU A 92 9.94 16.91 -4.80
CA GLU A 92 10.26 17.34 -3.44
C GLU A 92 10.45 16.14 -2.50
N PHE A 93 9.53 15.17 -2.51
CA PHE A 93 9.66 13.93 -1.74
C PHE A 93 10.81 13.05 -2.24
N LEU A 94 10.92 12.89 -3.56
CA LEU A 94 11.93 12.02 -4.16
C LEU A 94 13.35 12.52 -3.88
N THR A 95 13.60 13.82 -3.91
CA THR A 95 14.90 14.41 -3.60
C THR A 95 15.30 14.06 -2.17
N ILE A 96 14.45 14.33 -1.18
CA ILE A 96 14.74 14.02 0.22
C ILE A 96 15.00 12.51 0.42
N VAL A 97 14.16 11.66 -0.18
CA VAL A 97 14.30 10.20 -0.05
C VAL A 97 15.59 9.69 -0.71
N ARG A 98 15.94 10.20 -1.90
CA ARG A 98 17.19 9.83 -2.58
C ARG A 98 18.43 10.28 -1.80
N ASP A 99 18.42 11.49 -1.28
CA ASP A 99 19.54 12.02 -0.47
C ASP A 99 19.72 11.16 0.79
N LEU A 100 18.66 10.87 1.52
CA LEU A 100 18.70 9.98 2.68
C LEU A 100 19.20 8.57 2.32
N ASN A 101 18.70 8.01 1.22
CA ASN A 101 19.13 6.69 0.75
C ASN A 101 20.60 6.66 0.36
N ASN A 102 21.10 7.72 -0.27
CA ASN A 102 22.50 7.83 -0.67
C ASN A 102 23.45 7.98 0.53
N GLU A 103 23.05 8.70 1.57
CA GLU A 103 23.85 8.92 2.77
C GLU A 103 23.85 7.70 3.71
N ILE A 104 22.68 7.12 3.98
CA ILE A 104 22.49 6.07 5.01
C ILE A 104 22.72 4.67 4.44
N LYS A 105 22.52 4.46 3.11
CA LYS A 105 22.66 3.17 2.43
C LYS A 105 21.68 2.13 2.98
N PHE A 106 20.39 2.43 2.92
CA PHE A 106 19.33 1.49 3.35
C PHE A 106 19.35 0.20 2.54
N HIS A 107 18.80 -0.86 3.17
CA HIS A 107 18.50 -2.14 2.54
C HIS A 107 17.14 -2.66 3.04
N GLY A 108 16.25 -2.99 2.11
CA GLY A 108 14.87 -3.41 2.40
C GLY A 108 13.92 -2.24 2.62
N TYR A 109 12.88 -2.49 3.41
CA TYR A 109 11.87 -1.48 3.73
C TYR A 109 12.36 -0.50 4.80
N TRP A 110 12.04 0.76 4.60
CA TRP A 110 12.18 1.84 5.57
C TRP A 110 11.14 2.91 5.32
N PHE A 111 10.93 3.79 6.29
CA PHE A 111 10.09 4.95 6.08
C PHE A 111 10.72 6.20 6.70
N VAL A 112 10.32 7.34 6.17
CA VAL A 112 10.64 8.65 6.74
C VAL A 112 9.35 9.40 7.08
N GLN A 113 9.34 10.10 8.22
CA GLN A 113 8.31 11.06 8.56
C GLN A 113 8.80 12.48 8.25
N LEU A 114 7.98 13.20 7.51
CA LEU A 114 8.23 14.56 7.09
C LEU A 114 7.06 15.44 7.52
N LYS A 115 7.34 16.70 7.85
CA LYS A 115 6.32 17.67 8.18
C LYS A 115 6.64 19.03 7.61
N ARG A 116 5.62 19.78 7.19
CA ARG A 116 5.82 21.12 6.63
C ARG A 116 6.06 22.14 7.72
N ASP A 117 7.03 23.01 7.50
CA ASP A 117 7.31 24.17 8.33
C ASP A 117 6.33 25.33 8.03
N THR A 118 6.55 26.47 8.63
CA THR A 118 5.75 27.69 8.44
C THR A 118 5.81 28.27 7.04
N LEU A 119 6.85 27.94 6.27
CA LEU A 119 7.05 28.36 4.87
C LEU A 119 6.55 27.31 3.88
N GLY A 120 6.07 26.18 4.36
CA GLY A 120 5.58 25.07 3.55
C GLY A 120 6.68 24.09 3.09
N ALA A 121 7.93 24.25 3.52
CA ALA A 121 9.02 23.32 3.19
C ALA A 121 8.92 22.03 4.04
N LEU A 122 9.25 20.89 3.43
CA LEU A 122 9.30 19.61 4.13
C LEU A 122 10.54 19.51 5.02
N LYS A 123 10.34 19.16 6.27
CA LYS A 123 11.38 18.92 7.27
C LYS A 123 11.36 17.49 7.75
N LEU A 124 12.54 16.94 7.98
CA LEU A 124 12.73 15.60 8.51
C LEU A 124 12.31 15.54 10.00
N MET A 125 11.48 14.57 10.35
CA MET A 125 11.08 14.31 11.73
C MET A 125 11.67 13.02 12.30
N GLU A 126 11.56 11.92 11.52
CA GLU A 126 11.93 10.57 11.97
C GLU A 126 12.27 9.70 10.76
N ILE A 127 13.25 8.81 10.93
CA ILE A 127 13.56 7.71 10.00
C ILE A 127 13.44 6.41 10.75
N CYS A 128 12.86 5.40 10.12
CA CYS A 128 12.64 4.11 10.76
C CYS A 128 12.74 2.95 9.76
N THR A 129 13.35 1.84 10.19
CA THR A 129 13.58 0.65 9.36
C THR A 129 12.63 -0.51 9.67
N ARG A 130 11.50 -0.23 10.31
CA ARG A 130 10.40 -1.18 10.53
C ARG A 130 9.19 -0.82 9.68
N PHE A 131 8.28 -1.76 9.44
CA PHE A 131 7.01 -1.46 8.77
C PHE A 131 6.22 -0.41 9.55
N ALA A 132 5.81 0.65 8.85
CA ALA A 132 4.94 1.69 9.40
C ALA A 132 3.56 1.12 9.72
N GLY A 133 2.92 1.58 10.81
CA GLY A 133 1.60 1.08 11.21
C GLY A 133 0.49 1.25 10.16
N SER A 134 0.69 2.09 9.14
CA SER A 134 -0.27 2.32 8.04
C SER A 134 0.32 1.97 6.66
N PHE A 135 1.32 1.07 6.59
CA PHE A 135 1.92 0.62 5.32
C PHE A 135 0.91 -0.13 4.43
N GLY A 136 -0.22 -0.59 4.98
CA GLY A 136 -1.32 -1.19 4.24
C GLY A 136 -1.87 -0.30 3.11
N ILE A 137 -1.68 1.02 3.17
CA ILE A 137 -1.99 1.91 2.03
C ILE A 137 -1.12 1.58 0.81
N SER A 138 0.18 1.29 1.02
CA SER A 138 1.07 0.84 -0.05
C SER A 138 0.69 -0.55 -0.57
N GLN A 139 0.24 -1.44 0.32
CA GLN A 139 -0.30 -2.75 -0.06
C GLN A 139 -1.57 -2.58 -0.91
N ALA A 140 -2.48 -1.70 -0.53
CA ALA A 140 -3.68 -1.39 -1.31
C ALA A 140 -3.36 -0.83 -2.71
N LEU A 141 -2.18 -0.25 -2.91
CA LEU A 141 -1.68 0.14 -4.24
C LEU A 141 -1.08 -1.04 -5.04
N GLY A 142 -1.12 -2.26 -4.52
CA GLY A 142 -0.60 -3.46 -5.18
C GLY A 142 0.84 -3.80 -4.82
N VAL A 143 1.48 -3.11 -3.87
CA VAL A 143 2.88 -3.33 -3.52
C VAL A 143 3.01 -4.11 -2.22
N ASN A 144 3.32 -5.40 -2.32
CA ASN A 144 3.56 -6.28 -1.18
C ASN A 144 4.99 -6.08 -0.64
N LEU A 145 5.17 -5.06 0.19
CA LEU A 145 6.46 -4.68 0.76
C LEU A 145 7.11 -5.80 1.61
N PRO A 146 6.39 -6.56 2.44
CA PRO A 146 6.94 -7.72 3.13
C PRO A 146 7.49 -8.79 2.18
N LEU A 147 6.76 -9.13 1.13
CA LEU A 147 7.21 -10.10 0.11
C LEU A 147 8.44 -9.58 -0.63
N MET A 148 8.45 -8.30 -1.01
CA MET A 148 9.63 -7.66 -1.61
C MET A 148 10.87 -7.79 -0.72
N ALA A 149 10.72 -7.58 0.59
CA ALA A 149 11.81 -7.73 1.53
C ALA A 149 12.33 -9.19 1.58
N LEU A 150 11.44 -10.17 1.63
CA LEU A 150 11.83 -11.58 1.61
C LEU A 150 12.54 -11.96 0.31
N CYS A 151 12.02 -11.55 -0.85
CA CYS A 151 12.63 -11.81 -2.15
C CYS A 151 14.03 -11.20 -2.25
N ASP A 152 14.17 -9.92 -1.88
CA ASP A 152 15.44 -9.22 -1.96
C ASP A 152 16.51 -9.83 -1.05
N PHE A 153 16.18 -10.13 0.21
CA PHE A 153 17.09 -10.81 1.14
C PHE A 153 17.42 -12.25 0.72
N ALA A 154 16.54 -12.91 -0.04
CA ALA A 154 16.80 -14.23 -0.62
C ALA A 154 17.58 -14.14 -1.95
N GLY A 155 17.93 -12.96 -2.44
CA GLY A 155 18.60 -12.77 -3.73
C GLY A 155 17.72 -13.06 -4.96
N LEU A 156 16.38 -13.03 -4.77
CA LEU A 156 15.42 -13.22 -5.84
C LEU A 156 15.08 -11.89 -6.53
N PRO A 157 14.64 -11.89 -7.79
CA PRO A 157 14.16 -10.70 -8.47
C PRO A 157 13.07 -9.98 -7.67
N CYS A 158 13.20 -8.66 -7.52
CA CYS A 158 12.29 -7.85 -6.74
C CYS A 158 11.98 -6.55 -7.50
N GLU A 159 10.71 -6.31 -7.76
CA GLU A 159 10.20 -5.11 -8.43
C GLU A 159 8.93 -4.62 -7.73
N ALA A 160 8.62 -3.32 -7.85
CA ALA A 160 7.39 -2.73 -7.37
C ALA A 160 6.52 -2.29 -8.56
N ILE A 161 5.28 -2.78 -8.60
CA ILE A 161 4.25 -2.30 -9.52
C ILE A 161 3.16 -1.66 -8.67
N ALA A 162 3.09 -0.34 -8.70
CA ALA A 162 2.10 0.42 -7.95
C ALA A 162 1.00 0.93 -8.86
N ASN A 163 -0.25 0.64 -8.51
CA ASN A 163 -1.42 1.23 -9.13
C ASN A 163 -1.48 2.75 -8.87
N ARG A 164 -2.11 3.50 -9.80
CA ARG A 164 -2.18 4.96 -9.77
C ARG A 164 -3.58 5.43 -9.43
N TYR A 165 -4.00 5.23 -8.18
CA TYR A 165 -5.27 5.75 -7.68
C TYR A 165 -5.11 6.24 -6.24
N LYS A 166 -6.13 6.95 -5.77
CA LYS A 166 -6.20 7.43 -4.41
C LYS A 166 -6.69 6.33 -3.48
N VAL A 167 -5.97 6.11 -2.40
CA VAL A 167 -6.33 5.21 -1.30
C VAL A 167 -6.50 6.04 -0.04
N ILE A 168 -7.66 5.90 0.60
CA ILE A 168 -7.89 6.39 1.95
C ILE A 168 -8.02 5.16 2.86
N CYS A 169 -7.30 5.15 3.96
CA CYS A 169 -7.37 4.10 4.96
C CYS A 169 -7.75 4.70 6.32
N ASP A 170 -8.89 4.27 6.85
CA ASP A 170 -9.27 4.48 8.23
C ASP A 170 -8.83 3.27 9.04
N LYS A 171 -7.85 3.49 9.93
CA LYS A 171 -7.28 2.44 10.73
C LYS A 171 -8.13 2.21 11.97
N THR A 172 -8.62 0.96 12.09
CA THR A 172 -9.32 0.43 13.25
C THR A 172 -8.65 -0.89 13.66
N TYR A 173 -9.32 -1.76 14.40
CA TYR A 173 -8.85 -3.14 14.62
C TYR A 173 -8.86 -3.97 13.32
N ILE A 174 -9.73 -3.56 12.35
CA ILE A 174 -9.76 -4.09 10.98
C ILE A 174 -9.59 -2.89 10.06
N ASP A 175 -8.56 -2.89 9.22
CA ASP A 175 -8.36 -1.84 8.23
C ASP A 175 -9.43 -1.95 7.15
N ARG A 176 -10.02 -0.81 6.76
CA ARG A 176 -10.99 -0.70 5.66
C ARG A 176 -10.45 0.25 4.63
N TYR A 177 -10.56 -0.14 3.36
CA TYR A 177 -10.01 0.59 2.24
C TYR A 177 -11.14 1.18 1.40
N PHE A 178 -10.91 2.35 0.84
CA PHE A 178 -11.77 2.99 -0.13
C PHE A 178 -10.89 3.40 -1.29
N LEU A 179 -11.07 2.71 -2.41
CA LEU A 179 -10.32 2.96 -3.63
C LEU A 179 -11.11 3.93 -4.51
N ASP A 180 -10.43 4.97 -5.03
CA ASP A 180 -11.03 5.92 -5.97
C ASP A 180 -10.77 5.44 -7.41
N ILE A 181 -11.29 4.24 -7.69
CA ILE A 181 -11.27 3.64 -9.02
C ILE A 181 -12.69 3.25 -9.40
N PRO A 182 -13.31 3.90 -10.37
CA PRO A 182 -14.53 3.40 -10.96
C PRO A 182 -14.19 2.18 -11.83
N TYR A 183 -14.80 1.03 -11.56
CA TYR A 183 -14.73 -0.13 -12.44
C TYR A 183 -16.09 -0.80 -12.55
N ASP A 184 -16.37 -1.28 -13.74
CA ASP A 184 -17.56 -2.03 -14.08
C ASP A 184 -17.25 -3.39 -14.72
N HIS A 185 -15.93 -3.68 -14.90
CA HIS A 185 -15.46 -4.94 -15.46
C HIS A 185 -14.25 -5.47 -14.69
N VAL A 186 -14.31 -6.73 -14.29
CA VAL A 186 -13.23 -7.49 -13.63
C VAL A 186 -12.79 -8.62 -14.55
N TYR A 187 -11.52 -8.65 -14.89
CA TYR A 187 -10.85 -9.82 -15.44
C TYR A 187 -10.18 -10.58 -14.30
N ILE A 188 -10.41 -11.87 -14.20
CA ILE A 188 -9.90 -12.67 -13.08
C ILE A 188 -9.33 -14.00 -13.56
N ASP A 189 -8.21 -14.41 -12.99
CA ASP A 189 -7.66 -15.75 -13.19
C ASP A 189 -8.38 -16.80 -12.35
N TYR A 190 -8.19 -18.10 -12.69
CA TYR A 190 -8.82 -19.21 -11.98
C TYR A 190 -7.89 -19.88 -10.97
N ASP A 191 -6.74 -20.37 -11.44
CA ASP A 191 -5.85 -21.23 -10.66
C ASP A 191 -5.09 -20.44 -9.60
N ASP A 192 -5.18 -20.87 -8.34
CA ASP A 192 -4.64 -20.21 -7.17
C ASP A 192 -5.05 -18.71 -7.02
N THR A 193 -6.10 -18.33 -7.75
CA THR A 193 -6.81 -17.04 -7.68
C THR A 193 -8.25 -17.27 -7.22
N VAL A 194 -9.16 -17.74 -8.09
CA VAL A 194 -10.52 -18.18 -7.71
C VAL A 194 -10.43 -19.47 -6.87
N THR A 195 -9.53 -20.36 -7.23
CA THR A 195 -9.16 -21.51 -6.41
C THR A 195 -8.00 -21.19 -5.47
N ALA A 196 -7.65 -22.15 -4.62
CA ALA A 196 -6.51 -22.10 -3.72
C ALA A 196 -5.91 -23.49 -3.51
N GLU A 197 -4.65 -23.53 -3.03
CA GLU A 197 -3.93 -24.76 -2.72
C GLU A 197 -3.86 -25.73 -3.93
N ASN A 198 -3.38 -25.21 -5.06
CA ASN A 198 -3.30 -25.94 -6.32
C ASN A 198 -4.66 -26.52 -6.77
N GLY A 199 -5.71 -25.73 -6.70
CA GLY A 199 -7.04 -26.10 -7.17
C GLY A 199 -7.82 -27.07 -6.27
N THR A 200 -7.38 -27.27 -5.01
CA THR A 200 -8.05 -28.22 -4.10
C THR A 200 -9.26 -27.62 -3.39
N ARG A 201 -9.35 -26.30 -3.28
CA ARG A 201 -10.45 -25.57 -2.66
C ARG A 201 -10.71 -24.23 -3.33
N VAL A 202 -11.85 -23.61 -3.04
CA VAL A 202 -12.21 -22.26 -3.49
C VAL A 202 -11.59 -21.23 -2.53
N ASN A 203 -11.12 -20.13 -3.06
CA ASN A 203 -10.73 -18.96 -2.26
C ASN A 203 -11.99 -18.23 -1.79
N ALA A 204 -12.29 -18.33 -0.49
CA ALA A 204 -13.51 -17.80 0.10
C ALA A 204 -13.63 -16.26 -0.02
N TYR A 205 -12.51 -15.54 0.04
CA TYR A 205 -12.51 -14.08 -0.14
C TYR A 205 -12.81 -13.69 -1.57
N ILE A 206 -12.21 -14.36 -2.55
CA ILE A 206 -12.52 -14.14 -3.97
C ILE A 206 -13.99 -14.48 -4.23
N LEU A 207 -14.50 -15.58 -3.68
CA LEU A 207 -15.91 -15.92 -3.85
C LEU A 207 -16.84 -14.83 -3.29
N ALA A 208 -16.56 -14.31 -2.11
CA ALA A 208 -17.32 -13.19 -1.54
C ALA A 208 -17.25 -11.94 -2.43
N PHE A 209 -16.10 -11.65 -3.01
CA PHE A 209 -15.92 -10.56 -3.96
C PHE A 209 -16.72 -10.77 -5.27
N LEU A 210 -16.74 -11.99 -5.82
CA LEU A 210 -17.56 -12.31 -7.00
C LEU A 210 -19.06 -12.09 -6.73
N TYR A 211 -19.54 -12.43 -5.52
CA TYR A 211 -20.93 -12.11 -5.13
C TYR A 211 -21.16 -10.61 -4.98
N GLN A 212 -20.18 -9.84 -4.49
CA GLN A 212 -20.27 -8.37 -4.49
C GLN A 212 -20.37 -7.83 -5.91
N CYS A 213 -19.53 -8.32 -6.85
CA CYS A 213 -19.60 -7.93 -8.25
C CYS A 213 -20.98 -8.19 -8.84
N ARG A 214 -21.54 -9.38 -8.59
CA ARG A 214 -22.89 -9.73 -9.04
C ARG A 214 -23.98 -8.81 -8.45
N ALA A 215 -23.89 -8.47 -7.18
CA ALA A 215 -24.86 -7.59 -6.51
C ALA A 215 -24.80 -6.14 -7.04
N LYS A 216 -23.68 -5.74 -7.63
CA LYS A 216 -23.43 -4.40 -8.18
C LYS A 216 -23.48 -4.35 -9.71
N ASP A 217 -23.90 -5.42 -10.37
CA ASP A 217 -23.94 -5.56 -11.84
C ASP A 217 -22.55 -5.32 -12.49
N ILE A 218 -21.47 -5.61 -11.77
CA ILE A 218 -20.10 -5.57 -12.28
C ILE A 218 -19.86 -6.82 -13.11
N ARG A 219 -19.43 -6.64 -14.36
CA ARG A 219 -19.09 -7.74 -15.26
C ARG A 219 -17.82 -8.46 -14.78
N VAL A 220 -17.83 -9.79 -14.82
CA VAL A 220 -16.66 -10.63 -14.51
C VAL A 220 -16.36 -11.53 -15.69
N THR A 221 -15.15 -11.42 -16.23
CA THR A 221 -14.59 -12.33 -17.24
C THR A 221 -13.50 -13.18 -16.62
N LEU A 222 -13.66 -14.50 -16.67
CA LEU A 222 -12.64 -15.46 -16.24
C LEU A 222 -11.65 -15.68 -17.39
N LEU A 223 -10.35 -15.47 -17.15
CA LEU A 223 -9.26 -15.70 -18.09
C LEU A 223 -8.30 -16.75 -17.52
N THR A 224 -8.28 -17.97 -18.04
CA THR A 224 -7.50 -19.05 -17.45
C THR A 224 -6.84 -19.94 -18.48
N ARG A 225 -5.74 -20.61 -18.08
CA ARG A 225 -5.09 -21.72 -18.81
C ARG A 225 -5.29 -23.06 -18.08
N HIS A 226 -6.36 -23.19 -17.29
CA HIS A 226 -6.59 -24.34 -16.41
C HIS A 226 -6.44 -25.69 -17.12
N THR A 227 -7.15 -25.87 -18.23
CA THR A 227 -7.14 -27.14 -18.98
C THR A 227 -5.74 -27.50 -19.50
N ASP A 228 -4.99 -26.52 -19.99
CA ASP A 228 -3.61 -26.73 -20.44
C ASP A 228 -2.64 -27.01 -19.28
N THR A 229 -2.89 -26.40 -18.12
CA THR A 229 -2.03 -26.50 -16.92
C THR A 229 -2.21 -27.85 -16.20
N TYR A 230 -3.45 -28.22 -15.93
CA TYR A 230 -3.76 -29.38 -15.08
C TYR A 230 -4.25 -30.61 -15.84
N GLN A 231 -4.45 -30.51 -17.16
CA GLN A 231 -5.01 -31.57 -17.99
C GLN A 231 -6.40 -32.03 -17.47
N GLU A 232 -7.11 -31.17 -16.77
CA GLU A 232 -8.48 -31.32 -16.25
C GLU A 232 -9.37 -30.30 -16.98
N PRO A 233 -10.55 -30.69 -17.51
CA PRO A 233 -11.49 -29.71 -18.05
C PRO A 233 -11.95 -28.71 -16.97
N LEU A 234 -11.97 -27.43 -17.29
CA LEU A 234 -12.38 -26.38 -16.35
C LEU A 234 -13.77 -26.64 -15.75
N ALA A 235 -14.70 -27.16 -16.56
CA ALA A 235 -16.04 -27.51 -16.12
C ALA A 235 -16.05 -28.58 -15.01
N ASP A 236 -15.18 -29.57 -15.10
CA ASP A 236 -15.06 -30.65 -14.12
C ASP A 236 -14.48 -30.10 -12.79
N SER A 237 -13.46 -29.25 -12.89
CA SER A 237 -12.89 -28.54 -11.74
C SER A 237 -13.96 -27.68 -11.03
N MET A 238 -14.71 -26.88 -11.78
CA MET A 238 -15.80 -26.05 -11.21
C MET A 238 -16.88 -26.92 -10.55
N GLN A 239 -17.25 -28.05 -11.18
CA GLN A 239 -18.23 -28.96 -10.61
C GLN A 239 -17.72 -29.59 -9.31
N ARG A 240 -16.49 -30.08 -9.31
CA ARG A 240 -15.83 -30.66 -8.13
C ARG A 240 -15.78 -29.69 -6.96
N LEU A 241 -15.54 -28.41 -7.23
CA LEU A 241 -15.45 -27.33 -6.23
C LEU A 241 -16.81 -26.70 -5.89
N SER A 242 -17.91 -27.18 -6.51
CA SER A 242 -19.25 -26.57 -6.37
C SER A 242 -19.27 -25.07 -6.71
N LEU A 243 -18.41 -24.65 -7.64
CA LEU A 243 -18.35 -23.28 -8.10
C LEU A 243 -19.34 -23.06 -9.24
N CYS A 244 -20.22 -22.07 -9.07
CA CYS A 244 -21.26 -21.77 -10.04
C CYS A 244 -20.69 -21.01 -11.25
N PRO A 245 -20.72 -21.56 -12.49
CA PRO A 245 -20.20 -20.84 -13.66
C PRO A 245 -20.93 -19.52 -13.96
N THR A 246 -22.18 -19.36 -13.51
CA THR A 246 -22.94 -18.11 -13.73
C THR A 246 -22.47 -16.92 -12.89
N LEU A 247 -21.43 -17.08 -12.05
CA LEU A 247 -20.72 -15.98 -11.43
C LEU A 247 -19.89 -15.18 -12.44
N PHE A 248 -19.57 -15.81 -13.57
CA PHE A 248 -18.81 -15.21 -14.66
C PHE A 248 -19.75 -14.96 -15.84
N GLN A 249 -19.75 -13.72 -16.38
CA GLN A 249 -20.50 -13.41 -17.60
C GLN A 249 -19.79 -13.93 -18.85
N GLU A 250 -18.49 -14.16 -18.73
CA GLU A 250 -17.68 -14.71 -19.80
C GLU A 250 -16.58 -15.59 -19.22
N ILE A 251 -16.29 -16.72 -19.88
CA ILE A 251 -15.22 -17.64 -19.52
C ILE A 251 -14.37 -17.83 -20.78
N VAL A 252 -13.09 -17.50 -20.69
CA VAL A 252 -12.12 -17.61 -21.76
C VAL A 252 -11.02 -18.56 -21.31
N GLU A 253 -10.98 -19.74 -21.90
CA GLU A 253 -9.90 -20.71 -21.72
C GLU A 253 -8.81 -20.45 -22.78
N LEU A 254 -7.60 -20.19 -22.31
CA LEU A 254 -6.44 -19.84 -23.10
C LEU A 254 -5.51 -21.02 -23.24
N THR A 255 -4.85 -21.10 -24.38
CA THR A 255 -3.71 -22.01 -24.58
C THR A 255 -2.40 -21.34 -24.12
N TRP A 256 -1.33 -22.13 -23.96
CA TRP A 256 0.02 -21.61 -23.65
C TRP A 256 0.60 -20.66 -24.72
N ARG A 257 0.00 -20.62 -25.91
CA ARG A 257 0.44 -19.74 -27.01
C ARG A 257 -0.19 -18.35 -26.95
N GLU A 258 -1.28 -18.21 -26.22
CA GLU A 258 -2.04 -16.97 -26.10
C GLU A 258 -1.62 -16.21 -24.84
N THR A 259 -1.60 -14.90 -24.92
CA THR A 259 -1.35 -14.03 -23.76
C THR A 259 -2.66 -13.48 -23.22
N LYS A 260 -2.78 -13.29 -21.91
CA LYS A 260 -3.95 -12.68 -21.30
C LYS A 260 -4.17 -11.23 -21.79
N THR A 261 -3.10 -10.55 -22.17
CA THR A 261 -3.14 -9.17 -22.71
C THR A 261 -3.97 -9.05 -24.00
N GLU A 262 -3.99 -10.10 -24.83
CA GLU A 262 -4.75 -10.14 -26.10
C GLU A 262 -6.26 -10.22 -25.87
N HIS A 263 -6.69 -10.65 -24.68
CA HIS A 263 -8.09 -10.86 -24.32
C HIS A 263 -8.66 -9.78 -23.38
N ILE A 264 -7.85 -8.80 -23.02
CA ILE A 264 -8.29 -7.66 -22.21
C ILE A 264 -8.54 -6.45 -23.10
N ALA A 265 -9.80 -6.03 -23.15
CA ALA A 265 -10.12 -4.74 -23.72
C ALA A 265 -9.66 -3.65 -22.74
N ALA A 266 -8.63 -2.89 -23.10
CA ALA A 266 -8.19 -1.76 -22.30
C ALA A 266 -9.32 -0.71 -22.25
N SER A 267 -9.99 -0.61 -21.12
CA SER A 267 -11.00 0.41 -20.85
C SER A 267 -10.76 1.04 -19.48
N GLU A 268 -11.10 2.31 -19.32
CA GLU A 268 -10.93 3.03 -18.05
C GLU A 268 -11.70 2.40 -16.86
N GLY A 269 -12.67 1.52 -17.15
CA GLY A 269 -13.49 0.85 -16.14
C GLY A 269 -13.08 -0.60 -15.86
N SER A 270 -11.90 -1.07 -16.26
CA SER A 270 -11.48 -2.46 -16.06
C SER A 270 -10.42 -2.62 -14.98
N ILE A 271 -10.46 -3.76 -14.26
CA ILE A 271 -9.41 -4.21 -13.34
C ILE A 271 -9.04 -5.66 -13.64
N PHE A 272 -7.84 -6.09 -13.23
CA PHE A 272 -7.35 -7.46 -13.39
C PHE A 272 -6.89 -8.06 -12.06
N ILE A 273 -7.28 -9.31 -11.77
CA ILE A 273 -6.93 -10.03 -10.55
C ILE A 273 -6.27 -11.36 -10.92
N ASP A 274 -5.07 -11.60 -10.42
CA ASP A 274 -4.28 -12.80 -10.72
C ASP A 274 -3.21 -12.99 -9.64
N ASN A 275 -2.94 -14.24 -9.22
CA ASN A 275 -1.88 -14.55 -8.27
C ASN A 275 -0.48 -14.43 -8.90
N SER A 276 -0.36 -14.57 -10.23
CA SER A 276 0.90 -14.51 -10.96
C SER A 276 1.39 -13.08 -11.12
N PHE A 277 2.54 -12.77 -10.53
CA PHE A 277 3.19 -11.46 -10.69
C PHE A 277 3.52 -11.14 -12.14
N SER A 278 3.99 -12.15 -12.93
CA SER A 278 4.34 -11.94 -14.33
C SER A 278 3.13 -11.56 -15.19
N GLU A 279 1.95 -12.17 -14.95
CA GLU A 279 0.72 -11.83 -15.64
C GLU A 279 0.27 -10.42 -15.25
N ARG A 280 0.23 -10.10 -13.97
CA ARG A 280 -0.12 -8.75 -13.49
C ARG A 280 0.80 -7.68 -14.07
N LYS A 281 2.12 -7.94 -14.12
CA LYS A 281 3.09 -7.02 -14.72
C LYS A 281 2.80 -6.79 -16.21
N ALA A 282 2.60 -7.87 -16.96
CA ALA A 282 2.31 -7.78 -18.39
C ALA A 282 1.02 -6.96 -18.65
N ILE A 283 -0.04 -7.18 -17.87
CA ILE A 283 -1.29 -6.42 -17.99
C ILE A 283 -1.09 -4.95 -17.61
N ALA A 284 -0.41 -4.67 -16.52
CA ALA A 284 -0.16 -3.29 -16.09
C ALA A 284 0.64 -2.50 -17.14
N GLU A 285 1.64 -3.13 -17.76
CA GLU A 285 2.51 -2.49 -18.75
C GLU A 285 1.87 -2.34 -20.14
N ASN A 286 1.02 -3.29 -20.56
CA ASN A 286 0.46 -3.29 -21.93
C ASN A 286 -0.99 -2.81 -21.99
N CYS A 287 -1.81 -3.08 -20.97
CA CYS A 287 -3.23 -2.70 -20.95
C CYS A 287 -3.50 -1.44 -20.12
N HIS A 288 -2.54 -1.02 -19.26
CA HIS A 288 -2.62 0.17 -18.41
C HIS A 288 -3.86 0.22 -17.49
N ILE A 289 -4.35 -0.93 -17.05
CA ILE A 289 -5.44 -1.07 -16.08
C ILE A 289 -4.88 -1.43 -14.69
N PRO A 290 -5.61 -1.13 -13.59
CA PRO A 290 -5.22 -1.56 -12.25
C PRO A 290 -5.18 -3.08 -12.13
N VAL A 291 -4.13 -3.58 -11.48
CA VAL A 291 -3.91 -5.03 -11.26
C VAL A 291 -3.82 -5.33 -9.77
N PHE A 292 -4.37 -6.47 -9.36
CA PHE A 292 -4.44 -6.88 -7.97
C PHE A 292 -3.95 -8.31 -7.78
N ASP A 293 -3.19 -8.53 -6.72
CA ASP A 293 -2.90 -9.85 -6.20
C ASP A 293 -4.08 -10.37 -5.36
N VAL A 294 -4.16 -11.67 -5.15
CA VAL A 294 -5.13 -12.28 -4.22
C VAL A 294 -4.99 -11.74 -2.80
N ASP A 295 -3.79 -11.34 -2.40
CA ASP A 295 -3.51 -10.69 -1.11
C ASP A 295 -4.09 -9.27 -0.98
N ASN A 296 -4.54 -8.68 -2.07
CA ASN A 296 -5.12 -7.33 -2.10
C ASN A 296 -6.65 -7.32 -2.17
N ILE A 297 -7.29 -8.48 -2.21
CA ILE A 297 -8.73 -8.59 -2.46
C ILE A 297 -9.58 -7.86 -1.43
N ASP A 298 -9.12 -7.78 -0.18
CA ASP A 298 -9.80 -7.05 0.90
C ASP A 298 -9.91 -5.54 0.61
N CYS A 299 -9.03 -4.99 -0.24
CA CYS A 299 -9.07 -3.59 -0.68
C CYS A 299 -10.23 -3.30 -1.65
N LEU A 300 -10.77 -4.33 -2.32
CA LEU A 300 -11.85 -4.24 -3.29
C LEU A 300 -13.24 -4.43 -2.68
N PHE A 301 -13.32 -4.82 -1.40
CA PHE A 301 -14.61 -4.87 -0.71
C PHE A 301 -15.16 -3.47 -0.43
N ASP A 302 -16.43 -3.27 -0.75
CA ASP A 302 -17.11 -2.03 -0.40
C ASP A 302 -17.69 -2.12 1.02
N TRP A 303 -17.02 -1.46 1.93
CA TRP A 303 -17.38 -1.41 3.34
C TRP A 303 -18.39 -0.31 3.69
N ARG A 304 -18.84 0.48 2.70
CA ARG A 304 -19.77 1.61 2.89
C ARG A 304 -21.22 1.18 2.85
N GLU A 305 -21.50 0.03 2.23
CA GLU A 305 -22.81 -0.54 2.15
C GLU A 305 -22.90 -1.76 3.09
N PRO A 306 -23.97 -1.86 3.88
CA PRO A 306 -24.20 -3.01 4.76
C PRO A 306 -24.52 -4.28 3.99
#